data_ed6feb8d9864a5ada127d04de39d4018
#
_entry.id   ed6feb8d9864a5ada127d04de39d4018
#
_cell.length_a   1.000
_cell.length_b   1.000
_cell.length_c   1.000
_cell.angle_alpha   90.00
_cell.angle_beta   90.00
_cell.angle_gamma   90.00
#
_symmetry.space_group_name_H-M   'P 1'
#
loop_
_entity.id
_entity.type
_entity.pdbx_description
1 polymer ?
#
loop_
_entity_poly.entity_id
_entity_poly.type
_entity_poly.pdbx_seq_one_letter_code
_entity_poly.pdbx_strand_id
1 'polypeptide(L)'
;MVRGGDRAREANRFRSDDIILVMSDGRPALNAASDGLIHITIPVGMLQCNCSIIGDPATREALVVDPGDEVTRILDLIGRHRLIVKAIVSTHAHIDHVGGLSKLHQYTGAPVLMHRDDLPLYQAMDRQASFLGVLSPELTDIDQLLKEGDVLHWGRFEAQVIHTPGHTPGSVSLYLAQDAGKITAPDKKASIAIPDDAGNILLPAPRLFSGDTLFAGSIGRTDLWGGSMEQIMDSLRTKLMHLPDETIVHPGHGPGTTIGNERHLNPFLQPE
;
A
#
# COMPACT_ATOMS: atom_id res chain seq x y z
N MET A 1 -38.45 42.76 -13.60
CA MET A 1 -38.88 41.39 -13.36
C MET A 1 -38.10 40.47 -14.30
N VAL A 2 -37.05 39.83 -13.79
CA VAL A 2 -36.22 38.88 -14.55
C VAL A 2 -36.31 37.55 -13.83
N ARG A 3 -36.84 36.54 -14.50
CA ARG A 3 -36.96 35.19 -13.97
C ARG A 3 -35.66 34.42 -14.22
N GLY A 4 -35.07 33.90 -13.14
CA GLY A 4 -33.91 33.02 -13.18
C GLY A 4 -34.25 31.66 -13.79
N GLY A 5 -33.37 31.21 -14.68
CA GLY A 5 -33.41 29.87 -15.25
C GLY A 5 -32.50 28.94 -14.46
N ASP A 6 -33.09 27.94 -13.84
CA ASP A 6 -32.45 26.78 -13.25
C ASP A 6 -31.81 25.95 -14.36
N ARG A 7 -30.49 25.78 -14.31
CA ARG A 7 -29.80 24.76 -15.12
C ARG A 7 -29.55 23.54 -14.23
N ALA A 8 -30.41 22.57 -14.40
CA ALA A 8 -30.25 21.24 -13.86
C ALA A 8 -28.91 20.60 -14.33
N ARG A 9 -28.14 20.06 -13.38
CA ARG A 9 -26.96 19.25 -13.65
C ARG A 9 -27.40 17.92 -14.26
N GLU A 10 -27.11 17.70 -15.51
CA GLU A 10 -27.20 16.40 -16.16
C GLU A 10 -26.14 15.48 -15.57
N ALA A 11 -26.60 14.49 -14.81
CA ALA A 11 -25.80 13.37 -14.36
C ALA A 11 -25.50 12.44 -15.56
N ASN A 12 -24.24 12.36 -15.95
CA ASN A 12 -23.75 11.51 -17.01
C ASN A 12 -23.88 10.03 -16.56
N ARG A 13 -24.89 9.32 -17.08
CA ARG A 13 -25.08 7.89 -16.91
C ARG A 13 -24.14 7.16 -17.87
N PHE A 14 -23.01 6.66 -17.35
CA PHE A 14 -22.22 5.66 -18.08
C PHE A 14 -22.86 4.28 -17.90
N ARG A 15 -23.09 3.60 -19.01
CA ARG A 15 -23.59 2.23 -19.06
C ARG A 15 -22.47 1.27 -18.63
N SER A 16 -22.85 0.29 -17.83
CA SER A 16 -22.03 -0.86 -17.43
C SER A 16 -21.95 -1.83 -18.61
N ASP A 17 -20.91 -1.79 -19.42
CA ASP A 17 -20.52 -2.92 -20.25
C ASP A 17 -19.06 -2.75 -20.68
N ASP A 18 -18.25 -3.79 -20.36
CA ASP A 18 -16.99 -4.19 -20.96
C ASP A 18 -15.82 -3.18 -21.00
N ILE A 19 -15.01 -3.18 -19.95
CA ILE A 19 -13.62 -2.71 -20.08
C ILE A 19 -12.71 -3.93 -20.13
N ILE A 20 -12.34 -4.33 -21.34
CA ILE A 20 -11.23 -5.25 -21.57
C ILE A 20 -9.94 -4.42 -21.50
N LEU A 21 -9.15 -4.61 -20.45
CA LEU A 21 -7.79 -4.08 -20.38
C LEU A 21 -6.89 -4.91 -21.32
N VAL A 22 -6.40 -4.28 -22.37
CA VAL A 22 -5.41 -4.90 -23.28
C VAL A 22 -4.04 -4.39 -22.87
N MET A 23 -3.14 -5.31 -22.53
CA MET A 23 -1.72 -5.01 -22.35
C MET A 23 -1.09 -4.59 -23.70
N SER A 24 0.01 -3.82 -23.67
CA SER A 24 0.69 -3.29 -24.86
C SER A 24 1.18 -4.36 -25.86
N ASP A 25 1.10 -5.65 -25.49
CA ASP A 25 1.45 -6.82 -26.32
C ASP A 25 0.23 -7.58 -26.87
N GLY A 26 -0.98 -7.03 -26.74
CA GLY A 26 -2.21 -7.61 -27.30
C GLY A 26 -2.77 -8.82 -26.56
N ARG A 27 -2.23 -9.19 -25.40
CA ARG A 27 -2.80 -10.27 -24.58
C ARG A 27 -3.90 -9.72 -23.67
N PRO A 28 -4.99 -10.46 -23.44
CA PRO A 28 -5.95 -10.07 -22.42
C PRO A 28 -5.23 -10.05 -21.06
N ALA A 29 -5.31 -8.94 -20.34
CA ALA A 29 -4.86 -8.90 -18.96
C ALA A 29 -5.60 -10.00 -18.19
N LEU A 30 -4.85 -10.91 -17.58
CA LEU A 30 -5.41 -11.90 -16.66
C LEU A 30 -6.33 -11.15 -15.70
N ASN A 31 -7.59 -11.55 -15.66
CA ASN A 31 -8.61 -10.95 -14.82
C ASN A 31 -8.07 -10.76 -13.40
N ALA A 32 -7.96 -9.52 -12.94
CA ALA A 32 -7.73 -9.18 -11.55
C ALA A 32 -8.88 -9.63 -10.61
N ALA A 33 -9.73 -10.53 -11.09
CA ALA A 33 -10.88 -11.08 -10.37
C ALA A 33 -10.58 -12.39 -9.62
N SER A 34 -9.34 -12.92 -9.68
CA SER A 34 -9.07 -14.25 -9.11
C SER A 34 -8.93 -14.29 -7.59
N ASP A 35 -8.48 -13.22 -6.95
CA ASP A 35 -8.27 -13.22 -5.48
C ASP A 35 -9.24 -12.31 -4.72
N GLY A 36 -10.20 -11.69 -5.39
CA GLY A 36 -11.14 -10.79 -4.73
C GLY A 36 -10.51 -9.49 -4.17
N LEU A 37 -9.26 -9.18 -4.50
CA LEU A 37 -8.55 -7.97 -4.11
C LEU A 37 -8.09 -7.19 -5.34
N ILE A 38 -8.40 -5.90 -5.40
CA ILE A 38 -7.77 -4.99 -6.36
C ILE A 38 -6.42 -4.58 -5.77
N HIS A 39 -5.32 -4.92 -6.44
CA HIS A 39 -4.00 -4.44 -6.07
C HIS A 39 -3.30 -3.85 -7.28
N ILE A 40 -2.96 -2.57 -7.18
CA ILE A 40 -2.27 -1.80 -8.21
C ILE A 40 -1.03 -1.18 -7.57
N THR A 41 0.13 -1.52 -8.09
CA THR A 41 1.39 -0.89 -7.67
C THR A 41 1.93 -0.08 -8.82
N ILE A 42 2.31 1.16 -8.56
CA ILE A 42 2.96 2.03 -9.53
C ILE A 42 4.20 2.67 -8.92
N PRO A 43 5.34 2.67 -9.60
CA PRO A 43 6.47 3.47 -9.19
C PRO A 43 6.15 4.95 -9.40
N VAL A 44 6.42 5.78 -8.40
CA VAL A 44 6.16 7.23 -8.41
C VAL A 44 7.41 8.02 -8.05
N GLY A 45 7.50 9.24 -8.60
CA GLY A 45 8.56 10.17 -8.32
C GLY A 45 9.95 9.77 -8.84
N MET A 46 10.93 10.61 -8.53
CA MET A 46 12.31 10.45 -9.00
C MET A 46 12.99 9.20 -8.43
N LEU A 47 12.67 8.85 -7.18
CA LEU A 47 13.24 7.68 -6.49
C LEU A 47 12.45 6.38 -6.76
N GLN A 48 11.37 6.44 -7.56
CA GLN A 48 10.57 5.29 -7.98
C GLN A 48 10.02 4.50 -6.78
N CYS A 49 9.47 5.21 -5.78
CA CYS A 49 8.75 4.59 -4.68
C CYS A 49 7.52 3.83 -5.20
N ASN A 50 7.31 2.63 -4.73
CA ASN A 50 6.16 1.79 -5.07
C ASN A 50 4.90 2.23 -4.31
N CYS A 51 4.13 3.15 -4.87
CA CYS A 51 2.80 3.46 -4.35
C CYS A 51 1.84 2.30 -4.64
N SER A 52 1.19 1.77 -3.60
CA SER A 52 0.22 0.68 -3.72
C SER A 52 -1.21 1.15 -3.44
N ILE A 53 -2.15 0.80 -4.33
CA ILE A 53 -3.60 0.99 -4.16
C ILE A 53 -4.22 -0.39 -3.93
N ILE A 54 -4.86 -0.59 -2.77
CA ILE A 54 -5.36 -1.89 -2.34
C ILE A 54 -6.86 -1.76 -2.10
N GLY A 55 -7.68 -2.31 -2.99
CA GLY A 55 -9.14 -2.10 -2.99
C GLY A 55 -9.96 -3.38 -2.91
N ASP A 56 -11.15 -3.26 -2.33
CA ASP A 56 -12.17 -4.29 -2.37
C ASP A 56 -13.05 -4.12 -3.61
N PRO A 57 -13.09 -5.08 -4.55
CA PRO A 57 -13.92 -4.97 -5.73
C PRO A 57 -15.44 -4.97 -5.42
N ALA A 58 -15.87 -5.46 -4.26
CA ALA A 58 -17.29 -5.51 -3.89
C ALA A 58 -17.76 -4.15 -3.32
N THR A 59 -17.02 -3.56 -2.39
CA THR A 59 -17.40 -2.29 -1.73
C THR A 59 -16.78 -1.08 -2.38
N ARG A 60 -15.73 -1.27 -3.20
CA ARG A 60 -14.88 -0.22 -3.78
C ARG A 60 -14.08 0.57 -2.76
N GLU A 61 -14.10 0.19 -1.49
CA GLU A 61 -13.25 0.80 -0.48
C GLU A 61 -11.79 0.39 -0.70
N ALA A 62 -10.86 1.32 -0.47
CA ALA A 62 -9.44 1.10 -0.73
C ALA A 62 -8.54 1.81 0.29
N LEU A 63 -7.34 1.28 0.46
CA LEU A 63 -6.19 1.97 1.05
C LEU A 63 -5.24 2.43 -0.06
N VAL A 64 -4.57 3.56 0.16
CA VAL A 64 -3.41 3.99 -0.64
C VAL A 64 -2.20 4.00 0.28
N VAL A 65 -1.15 3.26 -0.09
CA VAL A 65 0.08 3.14 0.68
C VAL A 65 1.20 3.86 -0.05
N ASP A 66 1.92 4.72 0.66
CA ASP A 66 3.08 5.47 0.21
C ASP A 66 2.85 6.28 -1.09
N PRO A 67 1.94 7.25 -1.12
CA PRO A 67 1.71 8.11 -2.27
C PRO A 67 2.81 9.19 -2.39
N GLY A 68 4.04 8.78 -2.67
CA GLY A 68 5.20 9.66 -2.61
C GLY A 68 5.19 10.81 -3.60
N ASP A 69 4.62 10.61 -4.79
CA ASP A 69 4.56 11.62 -5.85
C ASP A 69 3.47 11.29 -6.88
N GLU A 70 3.43 12.00 -8.02
CA GLU A 70 2.52 11.75 -9.16
C GLU A 70 1.04 11.57 -8.77
N VAL A 71 0.56 12.34 -7.80
CA VAL A 71 -0.80 12.23 -7.22
C VAL A 71 -1.89 12.24 -8.29
N THR A 72 -1.70 12.96 -9.38
CA THR A 72 -2.65 12.98 -10.51
C THR A 72 -2.81 11.59 -11.14
N ARG A 73 -1.71 10.83 -11.28
CA ARG A 73 -1.72 9.46 -11.80
C ARG A 73 -2.39 8.50 -10.82
N ILE A 74 -2.14 8.69 -9.51
CA ILE A 74 -2.81 7.92 -8.45
C ILE A 74 -4.32 8.16 -8.49
N LEU A 75 -4.76 9.42 -8.57
CA LEU A 75 -6.18 9.80 -8.66
C LEU A 75 -6.86 9.25 -9.92
N ASP A 76 -6.16 9.23 -11.05
CA ASP A 76 -6.67 8.64 -12.30
C ASP A 76 -6.94 7.13 -12.14
N LEU A 77 -6.03 6.40 -11.49
CA LEU A 77 -6.22 4.97 -11.18
C LEU A 77 -7.38 4.75 -10.21
N ILE A 78 -7.47 5.55 -9.14
CA ILE A 78 -8.60 5.52 -8.19
C ILE A 78 -9.91 5.73 -8.95
N GLY A 79 -9.97 6.71 -9.85
CA GLY A 79 -11.15 7.02 -10.65
C GLY A 79 -11.52 5.90 -11.63
N ARG A 80 -10.54 5.35 -12.37
CA ARG A 80 -10.76 4.24 -13.32
C ARG A 80 -11.35 3.01 -12.64
N HIS A 81 -10.88 2.69 -11.43
CA HIS A 81 -11.36 1.55 -10.65
C HIS A 81 -12.56 1.90 -9.74
N ARG A 82 -13.03 3.17 -9.78
CA ARG A 82 -14.15 3.68 -8.96
C ARG A 82 -13.94 3.42 -7.48
N LEU A 83 -12.71 3.59 -7.00
CA LEU A 83 -12.37 3.32 -5.61
C LEU A 83 -12.72 4.51 -4.70
N ILE A 84 -13.05 4.20 -3.46
CA ILE A 84 -13.31 5.13 -2.36
C ILE A 84 -12.16 4.97 -1.37
N VAL A 85 -11.26 5.94 -1.30
CA VAL A 85 -10.10 5.86 -0.41
C VAL A 85 -10.57 6.00 1.04
N LYS A 86 -10.31 4.99 1.86
CA LYS A 86 -10.67 4.96 3.30
C LYS A 86 -9.56 5.47 4.19
N ALA A 87 -8.32 5.26 3.77
CA ALA A 87 -7.15 5.80 4.44
C ALA A 87 -5.96 5.90 3.46
N ILE A 88 -5.08 6.85 3.75
CA ILE A 88 -3.78 7.03 3.13
C ILE A 88 -2.74 6.65 4.19
N VAL A 89 -1.98 5.60 3.94
CA VAL A 89 -1.05 5.03 4.92
C VAL A 89 0.37 5.29 4.48
N SER A 90 1.17 5.85 5.37
CA SER A 90 2.61 5.96 5.17
C SER A 90 3.33 4.85 5.95
N THR A 91 4.14 4.04 5.25
CA THR A 91 4.97 3.02 5.89
C THR A 91 6.09 3.66 6.72
N HIS A 92 6.62 4.80 6.27
CA HIS A 92 7.60 5.62 6.97
C HIS A 92 7.66 7.03 6.37
N ALA A 93 8.40 7.95 7.00
CA ALA A 93 8.34 9.36 6.67
C ALA A 93 9.50 9.87 5.77
N HIS A 94 10.06 9.05 4.89
CA HIS A 94 10.94 9.59 3.84
C HIS A 94 10.14 10.32 2.76
N ILE A 95 10.75 11.37 2.22
CA ILE A 95 10.09 12.32 1.30
C ILE A 95 9.46 11.65 0.07
N ASP A 96 10.08 10.62 -0.45
CA ASP A 96 9.62 9.86 -1.61
C ASP A 96 8.45 8.91 -1.31
N HIS A 97 8.13 8.67 -0.03
CA HIS A 97 6.94 7.94 0.41
C HIS A 97 5.80 8.87 0.81
N VAL A 98 6.11 10.07 1.29
CA VAL A 98 5.11 10.99 1.87
C VAL A 98 4.85 12.25 1.06
N GLY A 99 5.63 12.52 0.01
CA GLY A 99 5.57 13.78 -0.74
C GLY A 99 4.20 14.10 -1.36
N GLY A 100 3.38 13.09 -1.64
CA GLY A 100 2.04 13.25 -2.17
C GLY A 100 0.91 13.26 -1.13
N LEU A 101 1.20 13.06 0.17
CA LEU A 101 0.18 12.91 1.22
C LEU A 101 -0.79 14.07 1.26
N SER A 102 -0.30 15.31 1.38
CA SER A 102 -1.13 16.52 1.47
C SER A 102 -2.07 16.64 0.28
N LYS A 103 -1.53 16.52 -0.92
CA LYS A 103 -2.31 16.63 -2.14
C LYS A 103 -3.36 15.52 -2.27
N LEU A 104 -2.99 14.27 -1.97
CA LEU A 104 -3.94 13.15 -2.03
C LEU A 104 -5.05 13.29 -0.99
N HIS A 105 -4.70 13.70 0.24
CA HIS A 105 -5.66 14.00 1.30
C HIS A 105 -6.65 15.09 0.86
N GLN A 106 -6.18 16.20 0.31
CA GLN A 106 -7.04 17.29 -0.19
C GLN A 106 -8.07 16.84 -1.22
N TYR A 107 -7.70 15.93 -2.13
CA TYR A 107 -8.60 15.45 -3.18
C TYR A 107 -9.55 14.36 -2.73
N THR A 108 -9.14 13.50 -1.80
CA THR A 108 -9.93 12.32 -1.40
C THR A 108 -10.71 12.55 -0.10
N GLY A 109 -10.25 13.44 0.76
CA GLY A 109 -10.75 13.61 2.12
C GLY A 109 -10.43 12.43 3.04
N ALA A 110 -9.62 11.47 2.58
CA ALA A 110 -9.27 10.28 3.35
C ALA A 110 -8.25 10.61 4.45
N PRO A 111 -8.37 10.07 5.66
CA PRO A 111 -7.43 10.31 6.74
C PRO A 111 -6.04 9.80 6.41
N VAL A 112 -5.01 10.53 6.90
CA VAL A 112 -3.60 10.19 6.76
C VAL A 112 -3.10 9.50 8.02
N LEU A 113 -2.48 8.34 7.84
CA LEU A 113 -2.02 7.46 8.91
C LEU A 113 -0.50 7.27 8.84
N MET A 114 0.18 7.41 9.98
CA MET A 114 1.64 7.27 10.11
C MET A 114 1.99 6.80 11.52
N HIS A 115 3.13 6.13 11.68
CA HIS A 115 3.62 5.78 13.02
C HIS A 115 4.12 7.02 13.77
N ARG A 116 3.88 7.07 15.09
CA ARG A 116 4.26 8.19 15.96
C ARG A 116 5.74 8.55 15.87
N ASP A 117 6.60 7.55 15.85
CA ASP A 117 8.04 7.74 15.95
C ASP A 117 8.65 8.36 14.68
N ASP A 118 7.89 8.42 13.58
CA ASP A 118 8.30 9.11 12.36
C ASP A 118 7.79 10.56 12.24
N LEU A 119 6.97 11.04 13.18
CA LEU A 119 6.53 12.43 13.16
C LEU A 119 7.67 13.44 13.16
N PRO A 120 8.78 13.26 13.93
CA PRO A 120 9.91 14.19 13.85
C PRO A 120 10.59 14.20 12.47
N LEU A 121 10.66 13.03 11.81
CA LEU A 121 11.21 12.92 10.46
C LEU A 121 10.28 13.58 9.42
N TYR A 122 8.97 13.39 9.55
CA TYR A 122 7.96 14.03 8.72
C TYR A 122 8.01 15.57 8.86
N GLN A 123 8.12 16.08 10.08
CA GLN A 123 8.25 17.53 10.35
C GLN A 123 9.55 18.13 9.83
N ALA A 124 10.58 17.30 9.63
CA ALA A 124 11.87 17.72 9.08
C ALA A 124 11.96 17.64 7.55
N MET A 125 10.81 17.68 6.85
CA MET A 125 10.71 17.51 5.39
C MET A 125 11.59 18.48 4.58
N ASP A 126 11.70 19.74 5.02
CA ASP A 126 12.59 20.72 4.39
C ASP A 126 14.06 20.29 4.36
N ARG A 127 14.51 19.57 5.39
CA ARG A 127 15.88 19.05 5.46
C ARG A 127 16.07 17.90 4.47
N GLN A 128 15.05 17.02 4.36
CA GLN A 128 15.08 15.93 3.39
C GLN A 128 15.09 16.47 1.96
N ALA A 129 14.21 17.43 1.67
CA ALA A 129 14.13 18.09 0.37
C ALA A 129 15.46 18.78 0.00
N SER A 130 16.06 19.52 0.95
CA SER A 130 17.36 20.17 0.75
C SER A 130 18.49 19.18 0.50
N PHE A 131 18.49 18.04 1.18
CA PHE A 131 19.48 16.97 0.99
C PHE A 131 19.41 16.37 -0.42
N LEU A 132 18.18 16.22 -0.97
CA LEU A 132 17.96 15.68 -2.31
C LEU A 132 18.00 16.76 -3.42
N GLY A 133 18.05 18.04 -3.07
CA GLY A 133 18.00 19.14 -4.03
C GLY A 133 16.65 19.29 -4.72
N VAL A 134 15.56 18.92 -4.05
CA VAL A 134 14.19 19.03 -4.56
C VAL A 134 13.38 20.06 -3.77
N LEU A 135 12.19 20.40 -4.28
CA LEU A 135 11.26 21.25 -3.53
C LEU A 135 10.64 20.45 -2.38
N SER A 136 10.51 21.11 -1.23
CA SER A 136 9.82 20.53 -0.08
C SER A 136 8.33 20.40 -0.40
N PRO A 137 7.73 19.21 -0.23
CA PRO A 137 6.29 19.04 -0.39
C PRO A 137 5.54 19.76 0.74
N GLU A 138 4.31 20.15 0.46
CA GLU A 138 3.39 20.64 1.47
C GLU A 138 3.04 19.51 2.44
N LEU A 139 3.11 19.79 3.74
CA LEU A 139 2.70 18.84 4.78
C LEU A 139 1.19 18.96 5.07
N THR A 140 0.62 17.88 5.57
CA THR A 140 -0.73 17.84 6.12
C THR A 140 -0.70 17.26 7.53
N ASP A 141 -1.76 17.46 8.29
CA ASP A 141 -1.89 16.81 9.59
C ASP A 141 -1.94 15.29 9.45
N ILE A 142 -1.44 14.58 10.45
CA ILE A 142 -1.57 13.14 10.56
C ILE A 142 -2.78 12.86 11.43
N ASP A 143 -3.84 12.32 10.81
CA ASP A 143 -5.13 12.13 11.46
C ASP A 143 -5.13 10.99 12.48
N GLN A 144 -4.32 9.95 12.23
CA GLN A 144 -4.25 8.80 13.12
C GLN A 144 -2.81 8.29 13.25
N LEU A 145 -2.38 8.05 14.48
CA LEU A 145 -1.08 7.49 14.80
C LEU A 145 -1.17 5.96 14.86
N LEU A 146 -0.40 5.31 13.99
CA LEU A 146 -0.28 3.86 13.95
C LEU A 146 0.61 3.34 15.09
N LYS A 147 0.36 2.11 15.49
CA LYS A 147 1.18 1.34 16.45
C LYS A 147 1.15 -0.15 16.12
N GLU A 148 2.06 -0.89 16.72
CA GLU A 148 2.11 -2.35 16.65
C GLU A 148 0.75 -2.98 16.97
N GLY A 149 0.30 -3.88 16.11
CA GLY A 149 -0.92 -4.66 16.29
C GLY A 149 -2.22 -3.94 15.92
N ASP A 150 -2.17 -2.68 15.49
CA ASP A 150 -3.36 -2.02 14.94
C ASP A 150 -3.86 -2.78 13.70
N VAL A 151 -5.18 -2.76 13.47
CA VAL A 151 -5.79 -3.39 12.31
C VAL A 151 -6.51 -2.33 11.49
N LEU A 152 -6.12 -2.22 10.23
CA LEU A 152 -6.74 -1.34 9.25
C LEU A 152 -7.81 -2.11 8.48
N HIS A 153 -9.03 -1.55 8.39
CA HIS A 153 -10.15 -2.19 7.71
C HIS A 153 -10.58 -1.39 6.49
N TRP A 154 -10.85 -2.07 5.37
CA TRP A 154 -11.50 -1.49 4.19
C TRP A 154 -12.32 -2.57 3.47
N GLY A 155 -13.60 -2.31 3.28
CA GLY A 155 -14.50 -3.29 2.70
C GLY A 155 -14.49 -4.62 3.47
N ARG A 156 -14.13 -5.69 2.77
CA ARG A 156 -14.02 -7.04 3.34
C ARG A 156 -12.61 -7.41 3.78
N PHE A 157 -11.66 -6.50 3.66
CA PHE A 157 -10.25 -6.75 3.92
C PHE A 157 -9.77 -6.05 5.18
N GLU A 158 -8.72 -6.61 5.73
CA GLU A 158 -8.00 -6.02 6.85
C GLU A 158 -6.50 -6.25 6.69
N ALA A 159 -5.72 -5.35 7.26
CA ALA A 159 -4.27 -5.47 7.37
C ALA A 159 -3.82 -5.19 8.79
N GLN A 160 -2.98 -6.06 9.33
CA GLN A 160 -2.32 -5.83 10.60
C GLN A 160 -1.10 -4.93 10.40
N VAL A 161 -0.95 -3.94 11.26
CA VAL A 161 0.24 -3.09 11.33
C VAL A 161 1.30 -3.82 12.15
N ILE A 162 2.46 -4.04 11.54
CA ILE A 162 3.67 -4.58 12.19
C ILE A 162 4.67 -3.42 12.27
N HIS A 163 5.04 -2.97 13.46
CA HIS A 163 6.10 -1.98 13.64
C HIS A 163 7.45 -2.60 13.37
N THR A 164 8.14 -2.12 12.35
CA THR A 164 9.42 -2.65 11.83
C THR A 164 10.51 -1.60 11.82
N PRO A 165 10.90 -1.06 13.01
CA PRO A 165 11.90 0.01 13.09
C PRO A 165 13.26 -0.44 12.60
N GLY A 166 14.05 0.54 12.14
CA GLY A 166 15.44 0.35 11.77
C GLY A 166 15.84 1.03 10.47
N HIS A 167 15.00 1.10 9.45
CA HIS A 167 15.17 2.02 8.32
C HIS A 167 14.84 3.45 8.77
N THR A 168 13.69 3.62 9.41
CA THR A 168 13.35 4.77 10.26
C THR A 168 12.84 4.27 11.61
N PRO A 169 12.76 5.14 12.65
CA PRO A 169 12.21 4.75 13.94
C PRO A 169 10.73 4.32 13.89
N GLY A 170 9.96 4.93 13.00
CA GLY A 170 8.53 4.67 12.84
C GLY A 170 8.17 3.79 11.64
N SER A 171 9.12 3.09 11.04
CA SER A 171 8.83 2.17 9.94
C SER A 171 7.78 1.13 10.34
N VAL A 172 6.76 0.94 9.50
CA VAL A 172 5.74 -0.10 9.66
C VAL A 172 5.61 -0.92 8.39
N SER A 173 5.23 -2.18 8.56
CA SER A 173 4.81 -3.07 7.48
C SER A 173 3.32 -3.39 7.64
N LEU A 174 2.59 -3.56 6.54
CA LEU A 174 1.17 -3.94 6.57
C LEU A 174 1.05 -5.39 6.12
N TYR A 175 0.53 -6.23 6.99
CA TYR A 175 0.35 -7.66 6.73
C TYR A 175 -1.12 -8.00 6.51
N LEU A 176 -1.45 -8.50 5.32
CA LEU A 176 -2.74 -9.08 4.98
C LEU A 176 -2.62 -10.60 5.07
N ALA A 177 -3.24 -11.19 6.07
CA ALA A 177 -3.27 -12.64 6.22
C ALA A 177 -4.08 -13.31 5.10
N GLN A 178 -3.82 -14.58 4.84
CA GLN A 178 -4.52 -15.37 3.82
C GLN A 178 -6.04 -15.38 4.00
N ASP A 179 -6.51 -15.25 5.24
CA ASP A 179 -7.93 -15.26 5.62
C ASP A 179 -8.56 -13.85 5.71
N ALA A 180 -7.83 -12.80 5.36
CA ALA A 180 -8.31 -11.42 5.45
C ALA A 180 -9.59 -11.13 4.61
N GLY A 181 -10.01 -12.05 3.74
CA GLY A 181 -11.29 -12.02 3.04
C GLY A 181 -12.39 -12.87 3.68
N LYS A 182 -12.12 -13.54 4.80
CA LYS A 182 -13.14 -14.28 5.57
C LYS A 182 -13.76 -13.41 6.63
N ILE A 183 -14.51 -12.40 6.21
CA ILE A 183 -15.26 -11.59 7.15
C ILE A 183 -16.46 -12.39 7.66
N THR A 184 -16.67 -12.30 8.94
CA THR A 184 -17.89 -12.61 9.67
C THR A 184 -19.06 -11.75 9.17
N ALA A 185 -19.51 -11.97 7.92
CA ALA A 185 -20.83 -11.56 7.49
C ALA A 185 -21.77 -12.76 7.65
N PRO A 186 -23.07 -12.57 7.99
CA PRO A 186 -23.99 -13.65 8.33
C PRO A 186 -24.36 -14.58 7.17
N ASP A 187 -23.75 -14.46 6.00
CA ASP A 187 -24.01 -15.31 4.84
C ASP A 187 -22.81 -16.18 4.46
N LYS A 188 -22.83 -17.41 4.93
CA LYS A 188 -21.87 -18.49 4.63
C LYS A 188 -21.79 -18.92 3.15
N LYS A 189 -22.23 -18.11 2.19
CA LYS A 189 -22.33 -18.50 0.77
C LYS A 189 -21.41 -17.78 -0.21
N ALA A 190 -20.50 -16.93 0.22
CA ALA A 190 -19.64 -16.17 -0.67
C ALA A 190 -18.13 -16.33 -0.37
N SER A 191 -17.67 -17.55 -0.12
CA SER A 191 -16.25 -17.85 -0.32
C SER A 191 -16.08 -18.17 -1.80
N ILE A 192 -15.59 -17.23 -2.61
CA ILE A 192 -15.16 -17.52 -3.98
C ILE A 192 -13.80 -18.21 -3.86
N ALA A 193 -13.85 -19.51 -3.62
CA ALA A 193 -12.73 -20.38 -3.78
C ALA A 193 -12.64 -20.72 -5.27
N ILE A 194 -11.53 -20.39 -5.92
CA ILE A 194 -11.28 -20.75 -7.31
C ILE A 194 -10.54 -22.08 -7.28
N PRO A 195 -11.14 -23.17 -7.80
CA PRO A 195 -10.40 -24.42 -7.95
C PRO A 195 -9.30 -24.24 -9.01
N ASP A 196 -8.11 -24.78 -8.73
CA ASP A 196 -7.10 -25.01 -9.76
C ASP A 196 -7.58 -26.10 -10.74
N ASP A 197 -6.79 -26.36 -11.80
CA ASP A 197 -7.10 -27.41 -12.78
C ASP A 197 -7.20 -28.83 -12.16
N ALA A 198 -6.75 -29.01 -10.92
CA ALA A 198 -6.85 -30.25 -10.15
C ALA A 198 -8.02 -30.25 -9.14
N GLY A 199 -8.81 -29.15 -9.06
CA GLY A 199 -9.95 -29.00 -8.16
C GLY A 199 -9.60 -28.57 -6.74
N ASN A 200 -8.34 -28.15 -6.48
CA ASN A 200 -7.92 -27.61 -5.19
C ASN A 200 -8.36 -26.15 -5.07
N ILE A 201 -8.83 -25.78 -3.89
CA ILE A 201 -9.20 -24.40 -3.57
C ILE A 201 -7.91 -23.61 -3.30
N LEU A 202 -7.48 -22.76 -4.26
CA LEU A 202 -6.40 -21.82 -4.05
C LEU A 202 -6.95 -20.64 -3.26
N LEU A 203 -6.53 -20.54 -2.01
CA LEU A 203 -6.72 -19.32 -1.23
C LEU A 203 -5.70 -18.27 -1.70
N PRO A 204 -6.06 -16.98 -1.78
CA PRO A 204 -5.09 -15.95 -2.14
C PRO A 204 -3.93 -15.95 -1.14
N ALA A 205 -2.69 -15.89 -1.64
CA ALA A 205 -1.51 -15.84 -0.78
C ALA A 205 -1.53 -14.61 0.14
N PRO A 206 -1.04 -14.74 1.38
CA PRO A 206 -0.88 -13.59 2.26
C PRO A 206 0.06 -12.55 1.63
N ARG A 207 -0.10 -11.29 1.99
CA ARG A 207 0.67 -10.17 1.42
C ARG A 207 1.28 -9.31 2.51
N LEU A 208 2.49 -8.84 2.28
CA LEU A 208 3.22 -7.91 3.14
C LEU A 208 3.62 -6.68 2.33
N PHE A 209 3.17 -5.51 2.71
CA PHE A 209 3.68 -4.23 2.22
C PHE A 209 4.75 -3.78 3.20
N SER A 210 6.01 -4.04 2.85
CA SER A 210 7.14 -3.93 3.80
C SER A 210 7.71 -2.52 3.92
N GLY A 211 7.23 -1.56 3.09
CA GLY A 211 7.96 -0.30 2.96
C GLY A 211 9.42 -0.56 2.67
N ASP A 212 10.30 0.19 3.30
CA ASP A 212 11.75 0.07 3.14
C ASP A 212 12.40 -0.80 4.24
N THR A 213 11.67 -1.79 4.77
CA THR A 213 12.25 -2.75 5.72
C THR A 213 12.89 -3.94 5.00
N LEU A 214 12.18 -4.56 4.03
CA LEU A 214 12.63 -5.77 3.33
C LEU A 214 12.46 -5.61 1.82
N PHE A 215 13.53 -5.89 1.08
CA PHE A 215 13.57 -5.89 -0.39
C PHE A 215 13.94 -7.26 -0.94
N ALA A 216 13.75 -7.46 -2.24
CA ALA A 216 14.24 -8.64 -2.94
C ALA A 216 15.78 -8.71 -2.88
N GLY A 217 16.32 -9.66 -2.08
CA GLY A 217 17.75 -9.87 -1.88
C GLY A 217 18.46 -8.76 -1.09
N SER A 218 17.73 -7.87 -0.39
CA SER A 218 18.31 -6.75 0.35
C SER A 218 17.42 -6.33 1.53
N ILE A 219 17.90 -5.33 2.29
CA ILE A 219 17.16 -4.68 3.38
C ILE A 219 17.25 -3.18 3.24
N GLY A 220 16.40 -2.44 3.95
CA GLY A 220 16.46 -0.99 4.02
C GLY A 220 17.80 -0.48 4.55
N ARG A 221 18.26 0.66 4.02
CA ARG A 221 19.43 1.34 4.55
C ARG A 221 19.18 1.85 5.96
N THR A 222 20.22 1.92 6.74
CA THR A 222 20.16 2.31 8.17
C THR A 222 21.10 3.45 8.53
N ASP A 223 21.66 4.13 7.53
CA ASP A 223 22.67 5.19 7.68
C ASP A 223 22.08 6.61 7.57
N LEU A 224 20.74 6.73 7.45
CA LEU A 224 20.04 8.01 7.45
C LEU A 224 19.30 8.23 8.78
N TRP A 225 18.81 9.41 8.98
CA TRP A 225 18.09 9.98 10.14
C TRP A 225 17.29 8.96 10.98
N GLY A 226 17.88 8.53 12.10
CA GLY A 226 17.27 7.59 13.04
C GLY A 226 17.36 6.12 12.63
N GLY A 227 18.07 5.81 11.54
CA GLY A 227 18.31 4.44 11.10
C GLY A 227 19.18 3.64 12.09
N SER A 228 18.94 2.33 12.19
CA SER A 228 19.63 1.41 13.08
C SER A 228 19.70 0.01 12.48
N MET A 229 20.92 -0.47 12.22
CA MET A 229 21.14 -1.83 11.73
C MET A 229 20.65 -2.88 12.73
N GLU A 230 20.86 -2.64 14.01
CA GLU A 230 20.40 -3.55 15.07
C GLU A 230 18.88 -3.69 15.05
N GLN A 231 18.15 -2.55 14.98
CA GLN A 231 16.70 -2.57 14.98
C GLN A 231 16.11 -3.19 13.72
N ILE A 232 16.65 -2.91 12.52
CA ILE A 232 16.13 -3.51 11.30
C ILE A 232 16.34 -5.02 11.29
N MET A 233 17.50 -5.49 11.77
CA MET A 233 17.76 -6.92 11.89
C MET A 233 16.87 -7.60 12.92
N ASP A 234 16.57 -6.94 14.04
CA ASP A 234 15.60 -7.43 15.01
C ASP A 234 14.19 -7.49 14.39
N SER A 235 13.73 -6.42 13.74
CA SER A 235 12.44 -6.37 13.03
C SER A 235 12.29 -7.50 12.01
N LEU A 236 13.33 -7.74 11.21
CA LEU A 236 13.35 -8.81 10.22
C LEU A 236 13.29 -10.19 10.88
N ARG A 237 14.21 -10.47 11.80
CA ARG A 237 14.37 -11.80 12.39
C ARG A 237 13.24 -12.19 13.32
N THR A 238 12.75 -11.24 14.17
CA THR A 238 11.75 -11.55 15.20
C THR A 238 10.31 -11.38 14.74
N LYS A 239 10.07 -10.64 13.64
CA LYS A 239 8.72 -10.36 13.13
C LYS A 239 8.51 -10.89 11.72
N LEU A 240 9.21 -10.34 10.72
CA LEU A 240 8.89 -10.65 9.32
C LEU A 240 9.27 -12.09 8.94
N MET A 241 10.39 -12.61 9.42
CA MET A 241 10.80 -14.00 9.13
C MET A 241 9.97 -15.06 9.85
N HIS A 242 9.00 -14.69 10.67
CA HIS A 242 7.98 -15.60 11.22
C HIS A 242 6.72 -15.72 10.39
N LEU A 243 6.56 -14.87 9.37
CA LEU A 243 5.43 -14.94 8.44
C LEU A 243 5.55 -16.19 7.53
N PRO A 244 4.45 -16.72 6.99
CA PRO A 244 4.45 -17.85 6.07
C PRO A 244 5.35 -17.64 4.85
N ASP A 245 6.00 -18.70 4.35
CA ASP A 245 6.92 -18.63 3.21
C ASP A 245 6.26 -18.13 1.92
N GLU A 246 4.99 -18.45 1.72
CA GLU A 246 4.19 -18.03 0.57
C GLU A 246 3.76 -16.55 0.62
N THR A 247 4.04 -15.84 1.72
CA THR A 247 3.71 -14.41 1.84
C THR A 247 4.41 -13.60 0.75
N ILE A 248 3.63 -12.99 -0.13
CA ILE A 248 4.14 -12.10 -1.18
C ILE A 248 4.54 -10.78 -0.55
N VAL A 249 5.78 -10.36 -0.76
CA VAL A 249 6.32 -9.09 -0.26
C VAL A 249 6.26 -8.03 -1.35
N HIS A 250 5.62 -6.92 -1.04
CA HIS A 250 5.54 -5.71 -1.85
C HIS A 250 6.40 -4.62 -1.18
N PRO A 251 7.65 -4.44 -1.61
CA PRO A 251 8.56 -3.46 -0.99
C PRO A 251 8.28 -2.03 -1.44
N GLY A 252 8.81 -1.05 -0.71
CA GLY A 252 8.77 0.36 -1.08
C GLY A 252 9.52 0.68 -2.36
N HIS A 253 10.52 -0.13 -2.73
CA HIS A 253 11.27 0.02 -4.00
C HIS A 253 11.58 -1.32 -4.64
N GLY A 254 11.72 -1.30 -5.98
CA GLY A 254 12.13 -2.46 -6.76
C GLY A 254 11.06 -3.55 -6.88
N PRO A 255 11.47 -4.77 -7.26
CA PRO A 255 10.55 -5.87 -7.50
C PRO A 255 10.04 -6.51 -6.21
N GLY A 256 8.86 -7.15 -6.31
CA GLY A 256 8.33 -8.01 -5.26
C GLY A 256 9.14 -9.30 -5.07
N THR A 257 8.95 -9.93 -3.91
CA THR A 257 9.57 -11.20 -3.55
C THR A 257 8.62 -12.01 -2.65
N THR A 258 9.10 -13.03 -1.95
CA THR A 258 8.36 -13.77 -0.92
C THR A 258 9.18 -13.91 0.36
N ILE A 259 8.51 -14.09 1.49
CA ILE A 259 9.18 -14.32 2.78
C ILE A 259 10.09 -15.56 2.69
N GLY A 260 9.64 -16.63 2.03
CA GLY A 260 10.44 -17.84 1.83
C GLY A 260 11.71 -17.58 1.03
N ASN A 261 11.64 -16.83 -0.06
CA ASN A 261 12.83 -16.45 -0.83
C ASN A 261 13.83 -15.67 0.02
N GLU A 262 13.34 -14.65 0.75
CA GLU A 262 14.22 -13.80 1.54
C GLU A 262 14.83 -14.55 2.73
N ARG A 263 14.07 -15.43 3.39
CA ARG A 263 14.58 -16.28 4.47
C ARG A 263 15.75 -17.14 4.01
N HIS A 264 15.72 -17.65 2.78
CA HIS A 264 16.72 -18.59 2.27
C HIS A 264 17.84 -17.94 1.46
N LEU A 265 17.58 -16.81 0.79
CA LEU A 265 18.49 -16.24 -0.21
C LEU A 265 18.99 -14.85 0.11
N ASN A 266 18.34 -14.11 1.02
CA ASN A 266 18.75 -12.75 1.35
C ASN A 266 20.08 -12.77 2.10
N PRO A 267 21.15 -12.12 1.58
CA PRO A 267 22.49 -12.19 2.21
C PRO A 267 22.55 -11.65 3.64
N PHE A 268 21.66 -10.69 3.98
CA PHE A 268 21.61 -10.11 5.33
C PHE A 268 20.97 -11.05 6.38
N LEU A 269 20.22 -12.05 5.93
CA LEU A 269 19.48 -12.97 6.79
C LEU A 269 20.17 -14.34 6.96
N GLN A 270 21.23 -14.59 6.18
CA GLN A 270 22.01 -15.82 6.31
C GLN A 270 22.88 -15.81 7.59
N PRO A 271 23.14 -16.97 8.19
CA PRO A 271 24.15 -17.08 9.26
C PRO A 271 25.53 -16.71 8.70
N GLU A 272 26.34 -16.07 9.55
CA GLU A 272 27.77 -15.78 9.27
C GLU A 272 28.61 -17.06 9.14
#